data_437a021943a745a64a6ab602977cbfb9
#
_entry.id   437a021943a745a64a6ab602977cbfb9
#
_cell.length_a   1.000
_cell.length_b   1.000
_cell.length_c   1.000
_cell.angle_alpha   90.00
_cell.angle_beta   90.00
_cell.angle_gamma   90.00
#
_symmetry.space_group_name_H-M   'P 1'
#
loop_
_entity.id
_entity.type
_entity.pdbx_description
1 polymer ?
#
loop_
_entity_poly.entity_id
_entity_poly.type
_entity_poly.pdbx_seq_one_letter_code
_entity_poly.pdbx_strand_id
1 'polypeptide(L)'
;AGSRRPGLLADLSRAKIVERRGDVYLVASPALLATAMKLEAVGIDLDMAAEASALLRKHLGRAVADLVDLFVTRVKAGRVDVTESGPLFEALRGAGVEAVRVLFARAMEKSLRELLASGKVASLSAEGKRRKGK
;
A
#
# COMPACT_ATOMS: atom_id res chain seq x y z
N ALA A 1 -9.26 -15.59 -18.13
CA ALA A 1 -8.79 -16.88 -17.64
C ALA A 1 -7.79 -16.69 -16.54
N GLY A 2 -8.15 -17.08 -15.34
CA GLY A 2 -7.26 -16.97 -14.19
C GLY A 2 -6.02 -17.83 -14.37
N SER A 3 -4.88 -17.29 -14.03
CA SER A 3 -3.64 -18.05 -13.95
C SER A 3 -3.82 -19.20 -12.94
N ARG A 4 -3.52 -20.42 -13.37
CA ARG A 4 -3.55 -21.59 -12.49
C ARG A 4 -2.22 -21.80 -11.77
N ARG A 5 -1.55 -20.72 -11.39
CA ARG A 5 -0.29 -20.81 -10.67
C ARG A 5 -0.52 -21.48 -9.31
N PRO A 6 0.24 -22.55 -8.98
CA PRO A 6 0.15 -23.17 -7.65
C PRO A 6 0.47 -22.18 -6.55
N GLY A 7 -0.30 -22.21 -5.47
CA GLY A 7 -0.08 -21.34 -4.33
C GLY A 7 -0.62 -19.92 -4.48
N LEU A 8 -1.24 -19.59 -5.62
CA LEU A 8 -1.76 -18.24 -5.86
C LEU A 8 -2.76 -17.79 -4.78
N LEU A 9 -3.72 -18.63 -4.43
CA LEU A 9 -4.70 -18.29 -3.40
C LEU A 9 -4.08 -18.10 -2.03
N ALA A 10 -3.07 -18.91 -1.70
CA ALA A 10 -2.34 -18.76 -0.44
C ALA A 10 -1.59 -17.43 -0.40
N ASP A 11 -0.95 -17.07 -1.50
CA ASP A 11 -0.22 -15.80 -1.62
C ASP A 11 -1.16 -14.60 -1.54
N LEU A 12 -2.30 -14.67 -2.22
CA LEU A 12 -3.33 -13.62 -2.18
C LEU A 12 -3.92 -13.46 -0.77
N SER A 13 -4.10 -14.56 -0.05
CA SER A 13 -4.57 -14.53 1.35
C SER A 13 -3.55 -13.90 2.28
N ARG A 14 -2.26 -14.22 2.11
CA ARG A 14 -1.19 -13.58 2.90
C ARG A 14 -1.10 -12.09 2.64
N ALA A 15 -1.29 -11.66 1.40
CA ALA A 15 -1.33 -10.24 1.03
C ALA A 15 -2.62 -9.55 1.47
N LYS A 16 -3.59 -10.29 2.01
CA LYS A 16 -4.92 -9.81 2.42
C LYS A 16 -5.73 -9.23 1.26
N ILE A 17 -5.46 -9.69 0.06
CA ILE A 17 -6.20 -9.31 -1.15
C ILE A 17 -7.48 -10.13 -1.26
N VAL A 18 -7.42 -11.40 -0.84
CA VAL A 18 -8.58 -12.27 -0.72
C VAL A 18 -8.71 -12.77 0.72
N GLU A 19 -9.93 -13.05 1.12
CA GLU A 19 -10.25 -13.60 2.43
C GLU A 19 -11.08 -14.88 2.25
N ARG A 20 -10.67 -15.94 2.92
CA ARG A 20 -11.42 -17.19 2.88
C ARG A 20 -12.63 -17.11 3.82
N ARG A 21 -13.80 -17.41 3.28
CA ARG A 21 -15.06 -17.50 4.01
C ARG A 21 -15.70 -18.85 3.72
N GLY A 22 -15.41 -19.87 4.57
CA GLY A 22 -15.86 -21.23 4.32
C GLY A 22 -15.26 -21.80 3.06
N ASP A 23 -16.09 -22.15 2.08
CA ASP A 23 -15.65 -22.73 0.81
C ASP A 23 -15.45 -21.68 -0.30
N VAL A 24 -15.64 -20.39 0.02
CA VAL A 24 -15.51 -19.31 -0.96
C VAL A 24 -14.42 -18.34 -0.55
N TYR A 25 -13.89 -17.62 -1.55
CA TYR A 25 -12.93 -16.55 -1.33
C TYR A 25 -13.56 -15.21 -1.69
N LEU A 26 -13.48 -14.26 -0.75
CA LEU A 26 -13.96 -12.90 -0.97
C LEU A 26 -12.79 -12.02 -1.38
N VAL A 27 -12.98 -11.26 -2.45
CA VAL A 27 -12.02 -10.26 -2.90
C VAL A 27 -12.42 -8.93 -2.28
N ALA A 28 -11.64 -8.48 -1.29
CA ALA A 28 -11.94 -7.23 -0.59
C ALA A 28 -11.84 -6.01 -1.51
N SER A 29 -10.89 -6.04 -2.45
CA SER A 29 -10.71 -4.96 -3.42
C SER A 29 -10.31 -5.54 -4.76
N PRO A 30 -11.23 -5.55 -5.75
CA PRO A 30 -10.88 -5.96 -7.12
C PRO A 30 -9.74 -5.13 -7.72
N ALA A 31 -9.65 -3.84 -7.37
CA ALA A 31 -8.58 -2.97 -7.85
C ALA A 31 -7.21 -3.41 -7.32
N LEU A 32 -7.11 -3.78 -6.05
CA LEU A 32 -5.85 -4.31 -5.47
C LEU A 32 -5.47 -5.64 -6.08
N LEU A 33 -6.43 -6.52 -6.32
CA LEU A 33 -6.17 -7.79 -6.99
C LEU A 33 -5.62 -7.56 -8.40
N ALA A 34 -6.25 -6.69 -9.18
CA ALA A 34 -5.80 -6.36 -10.54
C ALA A 34 -4.38 -5.78 -10.52
N THR A 35 -4.08 -4.91 -9.56
CA THR A 35 -2.75 -4.31 -9.40
C THR A 35 -1.72 -5.38 -9.06
N ALA A 36 -2.02 -6.28 -8.12
CA ALA A 36 -1.14 -7.38 -7.74
C ALA A 36 -0.82 -8.28 -8.94
N MET A 37 -1.81 -8.57 -9.76
CA MET A 37 -1.62 -9.40 -10.95
C MET A 37 -0.76 -8.70 -12.01
N LYS A 38 -0.91 -7.38 -12.16
CA LYS A 38 -0.05 -6.58 -13.04
C LYS A 38 1.41 -6.58 -12.57
N LEU A 39 1.62 -6.46 -11.28
CA LEU A 39 2.97 -6.51 -10.69
C LEU A 39 3.61 -7.88 -10.89
N GLU A 40 2.86 -8.95 -10.69
CA GLU A 40 3.35 -10.31 -10.92
C GLU A 40 3.76 -10.51 -12.38
N ALA A 41 3.00 -9.96 -13.32
CA ALA A 41 3.32 -10.05 -14.75
C ALA A 41 4.65 -9.39 -15.12
N VAL A 42 5.11 -8.41 -14.34
CA VAL A 42 6.41 -7.75 -14.56
C VAL A 42 7.51 -8.23 -13.61
N GLY A 43 7.28 -9.36 -12.93
CA GLY A 43 8.30 -10.02 -12.13
C GLY A 43 8.30 -9.67 -10.64
N ILE A 44 7.35 -8.87 -10.18
CA ILE A 44 7.19 -8.60 -8.76
C ILE A 44 6.22 -9.61 -8.18
N ASP A 45 6.72 -10.57 -7.41
CA ASP A 45 5.90 -11.65 -6.89
C ASP A 45 4.95 -11.19 -5.78
N LEU A 46 3.95 -12.02 -5.49
CA LEU A 46 2.95 -11.70 -4.48
C LEU A 46 3.50 -11.70 -3.05
N ASP A 47 4.61 -12.38 -2.82
CA ASP A 47 5.29 -12.38 -1.53
C ASP A 47 5.88 -10.98 -1.24
N MET A 48 6.56 -10.41 -2.23
CA MET A 48 7.05 -9.04 -2.16
C MET A 48 5.89 -8.04 -2.00
N ALA A 49 4.80 -8.24 -2.74
CA ALA A 49 3.60 -7.41 -2.61
C ALA A 49 3.01 -7.49 -1.19
N ALA A 50 3.02 -8.67 -0.57
CA ALA A 50 2.56 -8.85 0.80
C ALA A 50 3.45 -8.11 1.81
N GLU A 51 4.77 -8.19 1.65
CA GLU A 51 5.71 -7.45 2.49
C GLU A 51 5.54 -5.94 2.33
N ALA A 52 5.41 -5.46 1.11
CA ALA A 52 5.15 -4.04 0.83
C ALA A 52 3.84 -3.58 1.47
N SER A 53 2.79 -4.38 1.37
CA SER A 53 1.49 -4.10 2.00
C SER A 53 1.61 -4.00 3.52
N ALA A 54 2.39 -4.88 4.14
CA ALA A 54 2.63 -4.85 5.59
C ALA A 54 3.37 -3.58 6.01
N LEU A 55 4.39 -3.17 5.24
CA LEU A 55 5.10 -1.91 5.48
C LEU A 55 4.16 -0.71 5.38
N LEU A 56 3.34 -0.66 4.34
CA LEU A 56 2.38 0.43 4.17
C LEU A 56 1.38 0.49 5.32
N ARG A 57 0.82 -0.65 5.72
CA ARG A 57 -0.12 -0.70 6.85
C ARG A 57 0.52 -0.19 8.13
N LYS A 58 1.76 -0.60 8.41
CA LYS A 58 2.49 -0.18 9.59
C LYS A 58 2.68 1.35 9.62
N HIS A 59 3.21 1.90 8.54
CA HIS A 59 3.53 3.33 8.49
C HIS A 59 2.30 4.21 8.33
N LEU A 60 1.33 3.80 7.52
CA LEU A 60 0.07 4.55 7.39
C LEU A 60 -0.74 4.49 8.68
N GLY A 61 -0.76 3.35 9.37
CA GLY A 61 -1.41 3.23 10.67
C GLY A 61 -0.80 4.19 11.69
N ARG A 62 0.53 4.29 11.71
CA ARG A 62 1.23 5.23 12.58
C ARG A 62 0.91 6.68 12.22
N ALA A 63 0.92 7.00 10.92
CA ALA A 63 0.60 8.34 10.44
C ALA A 63 -0.83 8.74 10.82
N VAL A 64 -1.79 7.84 10.66
CA VAL A 64 -3.18 8.09 11.05
C VAL A 64 -3.30 8.32 12.56
N ALA A 65 -2.63 7.50 13.38
CA ALA A 65 -2.63 7.68 14.82
C ALA A 65 -2.08 9.06 15.22
N ASP A 66 -0.97 9.48 14.61
CA ASP A 66 -0.37 10.78 14.87
C ASP A 66 -1.31 11.93 14.43
N LEU A 67 -1.99 11.79 13.31
CA LEU A 67 -2.97 12.77 12.83
C LEU A 67 -4.17 12.87 13.77
N VAL A 68 -4.65 11.75 14.28
CA VAL A 68 -5.76 11.74 15.26
C VAL A 68 -5.33 12.45 16.54
N ASP A 69 -4.11 12.18 17.02
CA ASP A 69 -3.57 12.86 18.21
C ASP A 69 -3.47 14.37 18.00
N LEU A 70 -3.00 14.80 16.83
CA LEU A 70 -2.95 16.21 16.47
C LEU A 70 -4.34 16.84 16.51
N PHE A 71 -5.33 16.16 15.90
CA PHE A 71 -6.71 16.62 15.87
C PHE A 71 -7.28 16.75 17.28
N VAL A 72 -7.12 15.71 18.11
CA VAL A 72 -7.61 15.72 19.51
C VAL A 72 -6.97 16.87 20.29
N THR A 73 -5.67 17.09 20.12
CA THR A 73 -4.96 18.20 20.78
C THR A 73 -5.56 19.56 20.39
N ARG A 74 -5.89 19.75 19.12
CA ARG A 74 -6.47 21.00 18.63
C ARG A 74 -7.91 21.19 19.14
N VAL A 75 -8.68 20.10 19.22
CA VAL A 75 -10.03 20.15 19.81
C VAL A 75 -9.96 20.56 21.28
N LYS A 76 -9.05 19.96 22.05
CA LYS A 76 -8.86 20.30 23.47
C LYS A 76 -8.42 21.76 23.67
N ALA A 77 -7.68 22.30 22.71
CA ALA A 77 -7.26 23.71 22.74
C ALA A 77 -8.35 24.68 22.26
N GLY A 78 -9.55 24.18 21.93
CA GLY A 78 -10.67 25.00 21.46
C GLY A 78 -10.51 25.55 20.04
N ARG A 79 -9.57 25.01 19.28
CA ARG A 79 -9.28 25.49 17.91
C ARG A 79 -10.12 24.82 16.85
N VAL A 80 -10.80 23.74 17.18
CA VAL A 80 -11.68 23.00 16.28
C VAL A 80 -12.99 22.73 17.02
N ASP A 81 -14.09 23.10 16.40
CA ASP A 81 -15.43 22.84 16.93
C ASP A 81 -15.91 21.48 16.41
N VAL A 82 -16.31 20.60 17.33
CA VAL A 82 -16.82 19.27 17.01
C VAL A 82 -18.33 19.13 17.27
N THR A 83 -19.04 20.24 17.37
CA THR A 83 -20.49 20.25 17.65
C THR A 83 -21.25 19.46 16.59
N GLU A 84 -20.83 19.53 15.33
CA GLU A 84 -21.38 18.76 14.23
C GLU A 84 -20.34 17.74 13.74
N SER A 85 -20.27 16.59 14.43
CA SER A 85 -19.23 15.59 14.17
C SER A 85 -19.35 14.88 12.83
N GLY A 86 -20.59 14.64 12.35
CA GLY A 86 -20.79 13.89 11.10
C GLY A 86 -20.13 14.54 9.88
N PRO A 87 -20.51 15.80 9.52
CA PRO A 87 -19.86 16.50 8.41
C PRO A 87 -18.36 16.69 8.58
N LEU A 88 -17.91 16.93 9.81
CA LEU A 88 -16.49 17.09 10.12
C LEU A 88 -15.71 15.82 9.83
N PHE A 89 -16.18 14.66 10.30
CA PHE A 89 -15.51 13.39 10.06
C PHE A 89 -15.50 13.02 8.59
N GLU A 90 -16.56 13.28 7.85
CA GLU A 90 -16.60 13.05 6.41
C GLU A 90 -15.56 13.90 5.67
N ALA A 91 -15.46 15.18 6.03
CA ALA A 91 -14.48 16.10 5.47
C ALA A 91 -13.04 15.65 5.77
N LEU A 92 -12.78 15.26 7.01
CA LEU A 92 -11.45 14.77 7.42
C LEU A 92 -11.08 13.48 6.69
N ARG A 93 -12.04 12.56 6.55
CA ARG A 93 -11.81 11.30 5.83
C ARG A 93 -11.45 11.55 4.37
N GLY A 94 -12.25 12.39 3.68
CA GLY A 94 -12.02 12.75 2.29
C GLY A 94 -10.68 13.45 2.07
N ALA A 95 -10.41 14.46 2.92
CA ALA A 95 -9.14 15.20 2.86
C ALA A 95 -7.94 14.29 3.14
N GLY A 96 -8.06 13.39 4.11
CA GLY A 96 -6.99 12.44 4.46
C GLY A 96 -6.66 11.50 3.32
N VAL A 97 -7.66 10.90 2.70
CA VAL A 97 -7.47 10.00 1.57
C VAL A 97 -6.80 10.74 0.40
N GLU A 98 -7.29 11.94 0.08
CA GLU A 98 -6.73 12.73 -1.02
C GLU A 98 -5.29 13.17 -0.72
N ALA A 99 -5.00 13.60 0.50
CA ALA A 99 -3.66 13.99 0.91
C ALA A 99 -2.67 12.80 0.81
N VAL A 100 -3.06 11.63 1.29
CA VAL A 100 -2.24 10.42 1.19
C VAL A 100 -1.98 10.08 -0.28
N ARG A 101 -3.01 10.14 -1.12
CA ARG A 101 -2.87 9.85 -2.55
C ARG A 101 -1.83 10.78 -3.20
N VAL A 102 -1.95 12.08 -2.98
CA VAL A 102 -1.08 13.07 -3.60
C VAL A 102 0.34 13.00 -3.03
N LEU A 103 0.47 12.98 -1.70
CA LEU A 103 1.78 12.97 -1.04
C LEU A 103 2.53 11.68 -1.27
N PHE A 104 1.84 10.55 -1.24
CA PHE A 104 2.43 9.25 -1.51
C PHE A 104 2.92 9.17 -2.96
N ALA A 105 2.10 9.62 -3.92
CA ALA A 105 2.49 9.61 -5.33
C ALA A 105 3.74 10.45 -5.57
N ARG A 106 3.84 11.64 -4.95
CA ARG A 106 5.02 12.51 -5.06
C ARG A 106 6.27 11.88 -4.44
N ALA A 107 6.12 11.27 -3.25
CA ALA A 107 7.24 10.61 -2.59
C ALA A 107 7.74 9.41 -3.41
N MET A 108 6.83 8.62 -3.95
CA MET A 108 7.15 7.48 -4.79
C MET A 108 7.89 7.94 -6.06
N GLU A 109 7.36 8.94 -6.75
CA GLU A 109 7.97 9.48 -7.97
C GLU A 109 9.39 9.98 -7.69
N LYS A 110 9.58 10.75 -6.62
CA LYS A 110 10.89 11.26 -6.23
C LYS A 110 11.88 10.13 -5.96
N SER A 111 11.47 9.13 -5.16
CA SER A 111 12.34 8.01 -4.80
C SER A 111 12.71 7.16 -6.01
N LEU A 112 11.76 6.90 -6.89
CA LEU A 112 12.02 6.12 -8.12
C LEU A 112 12.95 6.87 -9.07
N ARG A 113 12.75 8.18 -9.20
CA ARG A 113 13.63 9.02 -10.02
C ARG A 113 15.07 9.03 -9.49
N GLU A 114 15.23 9.15 -8.17
CA GLU A 114 16.55 9.11 -7.52
C GLU A 114 17.22 7.75 -7.70
N LEU A 115 16.45 6.68 -7.60
CA LEU A 115 16.95 5.32 -7.80
C LEU A 115 17.48 5.13 -9.23
N LEU A 116 16.73 5.60 -10.23
CA LEU A 116 17.15 5.53 -11.64
C LEU A 116 18.38 6.39 -11.90
N ALA A 117 18.42 7.61 -11.36
CA ALA A 117 19.53 8.56 -11.54
C ALA A 117 20.81 8.07 -10.88
N SER A 118 20.73 7.29 -9.80
CA SER A 118 21.90 6.79 -9.06
C SER A 118 22.65 5.67 -9.76
N GLY A 119 22.06 5.09 -10.80
CA GLY A 119 22.65 3.92 -11.48
C GLY A 119 22.52 2.61 -10.70
N LYS A 120 21.91 2.62 -9.53
CA LYS A 120 21.73 1.42 -8.69
C LYS A 120 20.96 0.31 -9.40
N VAL A 121 19.98 0.67 -10.22
CA VAL A 121 19.17 -0.31 -10.95
C VAL A 121 20.05 -1.16 -11.87
N ALA A 122 20.96 -0.52 -12.59
CA ALA A 122 21.91 -1.23 -13.46
C ALA A 122 22.82 -2.16 -12.66
N SER A 123 23.37 -1.68 -11.52
CA SER A 123 24.20 -2.49 -10.62
C SER A 123 23.46 -3.70 -10.06
N LEU A 124 22.22 -3.50 -9.60
CA LEU A 124 21.39 -4.57 -9.06
C LEU A 124 21.05 -5.62 -10.13
N SER A 125 20.77 -5.17 -11.35
CA SER A 125 20.51 -6.05 -12.48
C SER A 125 21.72 -6.91 -12.82
N ALA A 126 22.93 -6.32 -12.80
CA ALA A 126 24.18 -7.06 -13.02
C ALA A 126 24.43 -8.11 -11.93
N GLU A 127 24.20 -7.76 -10.65
CA GLU A 127 24.32 -8.72 -9.54
C GLU A 127 23.33 -9.88 -9.67
N GLY A 128 22.09 -9.58 -10.05
CA GLY A 128 21.07 -10.60 -10.28
C GLY A 128 21.46 -11.59 -11.35
N LYS A 129 22.04 -11.12 -12.45
CA LYS A 129 22.56 -11.95 -13.53
C LYS A 129 23.72 -12.83 -13.08
N ARG A 130 24.63 -12.30 -12.26
CA ARG A 130 25.74 -13.08 -11.70
C ARG A 130 25.27 -14.23 -10.82
N ARG A 131 24.27 -13.97 -9.96
CA ARG A 131 23.70 -15.00 -9.08
C ARG A 131 23.00 -16.11 -9.86
N LYS A 132 22.31 -15.77 -10.95
CA LYS A 132 21.63 -16.75 -11.80
C LYS A 132 22.59 -17.53 -12.69
N GLY A 133 23.76 -17.00 -12.98
CA GLY A 133 24.78 -17.65 -13.78
C GLY A 133 25.63 -18.68 -13.02
N LYS A 134 25.40 -18.83 -11.73
CA LYS A 134 25.99 -19.85 -10.90
C LYS A 134 24.96 -20.94 -10.57
#